data_ad86a981ce839985f9df2f675c29321b
#
_entry.id   ad86a981ce839985f9df2f675c29321b
#
_cell.length_a   1.000
_cell.length_b   1.000
_cell.length_c   1.000
_cell.angle_alpha   90.00
_cell.angle_beta   90.00
_cell.angle_gamma   90.00
#
_symmetry.space_group_name_H-M   'P 1'
#
loop_
_entity.id
_entity.type
_entity.pdbx_description
1 polymer ?
#
loop_
_entity_poly.entity_id
_entity_poly.type
_entity_poly.pdbx_seq_one_letter_code
_entity_poly.pdbx_strand_id
1 'polypeptide(L)'
;MIAMKNILIYFDYPITSIQGGTEQASFLLARLLVRQGFRIIFLSLHPFKEKNNEFPQYSLPDSEYLFSRRNADFTEKLCDEQNINFILNEGAASDSSFFFSHAHLNTKATIVSIINFSIWEGLDHFLSLIPPSGNTWPAKLKTAARVVSAPWKKYMAIRKKKAKLNHLLEYSDKVVVLSQKYIQDCLFLTSTRNAHKLYAIPNLLTFQIPESLSPGTKQNILLYVGRLSYADKRVDRLLSVWKKLQPVHTDWSLYIVGDGEYRENLEKISEEYHLKRIFFMGHQNPEPFYKKSKIVCLTSTHEGMPMVVNEALAYGCIPVVFDSFHAAKEMIPDTETGRLVPAFNLKQYTKTLDGLMKERYRRPNFKVLDKYKEEIITRKWLHVLKNGNE
;
A
#
# COMPACT_ATOMS: atom_id res chain seq x y z
N MET A 1 19.81 -32.48 7.19
CA MET A 1 18.95 -31.68 6.30
C MET A 1 17.95 -30.95 7.19
N ILE A 2 17.98 -29.63 7.19
CA ILE A 2 16.95 -28.85 7.88
C ILE A 2 15.63 -29.15 7.13
N ALA A 3 14.61 -29.64 7.83
CA ALA A 3 13.31 -29.94 7.22
C ALA A 3 12.77 -28.66 6.55
N MET A 4 12.38 -28.79 5.29
CA MET A 4 11.80 -27.68 4.52
C MET A 4 10.52 -27.22 5.20
N LYS A 5 10.44 -25.94 5.61
CA LYS A 5 9.27 -25.38 6.26
C LYS A 5 8.27 -24.89 5.20
N ASN A 6 6.99 -25.15 5.46
CA ASN A 6 5.90 -24.80 4.56
C ASN A 6 5.14 -23.56 5.07
N ILE A 7 4.84 -22.64 4.17
CA ILE A 7 4.16 -21.38 4.46
C ILE A 7 2.88 -21.31 3.65
N LEU A 8 1.76 -21.06 4.32
CA LEU A 8 0.48 -20.73 3.72
C LEU A 8 0.32 -19.20 3.71
N ILE A 9 0.18 -18.60 2.54
CA ILE A 9 -0.08 -17.15 2.41
C ILE A 9 -1.56 -16.97 2.04
N TYR A 10 -2.29 -16.28 2.89
CA TYR A 10 -3.70 -15.98 2.66
C TYR A 10 -3.92 -14.56 2.15
N PHE A 11 -4.84 -14.46 1.19
CA PHE A 11 -5.37 -13.21 0.65
C PHE A 11 -6.86 -13.33 0.37
N ASP A 12 -7.64 -12.25 0.52
CA ASP A 12 -9.09 -12.32 0.25
C ASP A 12 -9.37 -12.63 -1.23
N TYR A 13 -8.57 -12.08 -2.14
CA TYR A 13 -8.63 -12.33 -3.58
C TYR A 13 -7.41 -13.11 -4.05
N PRO A 14 -7.53 -13.86 -5.17
CA PRO A 14 -6.39 -14.58 -5.73
C PRO A 14 -5.23 -13.64 -6.04
N ILE A 15 -4.02 -14.00 -5.60
CA ILE A 15 -2.82 -13.23 -5.89
C ILE A 15 -2.37 -13.52 -7.32
N THR A 16 -2.35 -12.49 -8.16
CA THR A 16 -1.75 -12.52 -9.48
C THR A 16 -0.63 -11.50 -9.54
N SER A 17 0.43 -11.77 -10.28
CA SER A 17 1.59 -10.86 -10.41
C SER A 17 1.27 -9.51 -11.07
N ILE A 18 0.04 -9.32 -11.52
CA ILE A 18 -0.39 -8.21 -12.41
C ILE A 18 -1.29 -7.21 -11.68
N GLN A 19 -1.86 -7.57 -10.52
CA GLN A 19 -2.79 -6.72 -9.77
C GLN A 19 -2.05 -5.91 -8.71
N GLY A 20 -2.54 -4.78 -8.32
CA GLY A 20 -2.20 -3.90 -7.20
C GLY A 20 -0.82 -3.97 -6.53
N GLY A 21 -0.45 -2.93 -5.79
CA GLY A 21 0.87 -2.90 -5.12
C GLY A 21 1.02 -3.91 -3.99
N THR A 22 -0.06 -4.26 -3.29
CA THR A 22 -0.02 -5.20 -2.16
C THR A 22 0.16 -6.63 -2.67
N GLU A 23 -0.58 -7.03 -3.71
CA GLU A 23 -0.47 -8.34 -4.33
C GLU A 23 0.92 -8.56 -4.92
N GLN A 24 1.47 -7.54 -5.58
CA GLN A 24 2.84 -7.58 -6.11
C GLN A 24 3.87 -7.73 -4.98
N ALA A 25 3.71 -7.02 -3.86
CA ALA A 25 4.60 -7.13 -2.71
C ALA A 25 4.56 -8.54 -2.11
N SER A 26 3.38 -9.14 -1.95
CA SER A 26 3.21 -10.49 -1.41
C SER A 26 3.78 -11.56 -2.35
N PHE A 27 3.66 -11.36 -3.66
CA PHE A 27 4.25 -12.26 -4.65
C PHE A 27 5.79 -12.21 -4.64
N LEU A 28 6.37 -11.01 -4.52
CA LEU A 28 7.81 -10.82 -4.35
C LEU A 28 8.31 -11.46 -3.05
N LEU A 29 7.54 -11.31 -1.95
CA LEU A 29 7.85 -11.98 -0.69
C LEU A 29 7.85 -13.50 -0.84
N ALA A 30 6.85 -14.06 -1.52
CA ALA A 30 6.79 -15.50 -1.79
C ALA A 30 8.04 -16.00 -2.52
N ARG A 31 8.45 -15.33 -3.59
CA ARG A 31 9.69 -15.65 -4.34
C ARG A 31 10.94 -15.53 -3.46
N LEU A 32 11.00 -14.48 -2.63
CA LEU A 32 12.09 -14.31 -1.68
C LEU A 32 12.20 -15.52 -0.74
N LEU A 33 11.07 -15.92 -0.14
CA LEU A 33 11.02 -17.01 0.83
C LEU A 33 11.36 -18.37 0.18
N VAL A 34 10.95 -18.59 -1.07
CA VAL A 34 11.37 -19.80 -1.83
C VAL A 34 12.89 -19.85 -1.99
N ARG A 35 13.54 -18.72 -2.32
CA ARG A 35 15.01 -18.66 -2.38
C ARG A 35 15.69 -18.94 -1.04
N GLN A 36 14.94 -18.78 0.08
CA GLN A 36 15.43 -19.12 1.43
C GLN A 36 15.07 -20.56 1.86
N GLY A 37 14.55 -21.39 0.94
CA GLY A 37 14.24 -22.80 1.19
C GLY A 37 12.87 -23.07 1.82
N PHE A 38 11.94 -22.12 1.75
CA PHE A 38 10.55 -22.35 2.14
C PHE A 38 9.72 -22.85 0.96
N ARG A 39 8.74 -23.70 1.23
CA ARG A 39 7.69 -24.03 0.26
C ARG A 39 6.49 -23.12 0.50
N ILE A 40 6.01 -22.46 -0.54
CA ILE A 40 4.91 -21.51 -0.46
C ILE A 40 3.64 -22.11 -1.06
N ILE A 41 2.52 -21.91 -0.40
CA ILE A 41 1.18 -22.28 -0.82
C ILE A 41 0.29 -21.04 -0.66
N PHE A 42 -0.51 -20.72 -1.68
CA PHE A 42 -1.50 -19.64 -1.59
C PHE A 42 -2.88 -20.18 -1.24
N LEU A 43 -3.60 -19.42 -0.41
CA LEU A 43 -5.01 -19.64 -0.09
C LEU A 43 -5.77 -18.33 -0.30
N SER A 44 -6.91 -18.37 -0.99
CA SER A 44 -7.79 -17.20 -1.14
C SER A 44 -9.23 -17.52 -0.74
N LEU A 45 -9.98 -16.47 -0.34
CA LEU A 45 -11.42 -16.60 -0.11
C LEU A 45 -12.15 -16.85 -1.44
N HIS A 46 -11.83 -16.03 -2.46
CA HIS A 46 -12.46 -16.14 -3.77
C HIS A 46 -11.69 -17.09 -4.68
N PRO A 47 -12.40 -17.82 -5.58
CA PRO A 47 -11.78 -18.78 -6.47
C PRO A 47 -10.90 -18.07 -7.53
N PHE A 48 -9.88 -18.79 -7.97
CA PHE A 48 -8.98 -18.34 -9.05
C PHE A 48 -9.71 -18.40 -10.39
N LYS A 49 -9.63 -17.31 -11.15
CA LYS A 49 -10.08 -17.28 -12.56
C LYS A 49 -9.03 -17.89 -13.49
N GLU A 50 -7.75 -17.68 -13.19
CA GLU A 50 -6.61 -18.23 -13.93
C GLU A 50 -5.65 -18.87 -12.94
N LYS A 51 -5.14 -20.07 -13.25
CA LYS A 51 -4.15 -20.74 -12.41
C LYS A 51 -2.78 -20.06 -12.58
N ASN A 52 -2.24 -19.55 -11.51
CA ASN A 52 -0.83 -19.23 -11.44
C ASN A 52 -0.06 -20.57 -11.30
N ASN A 53 0.79 -20.90 -12.28
CA ASN A 53 1.51 -22.17 -12.28
C ASN A 53 2.79 -22.13 -11.41
N GLU A 54 3.15 -20.97 -10.84
CA GLU A 54 4.39 -20.83 -10.07
C GLU A 54 4.28 -21.40 -8.64
N PHE A 55 3.09 -21.28 -8.03
CA PHE A 55 2.85 -21.74 -6.67
C PHE A 55 1.56 -22.57 -6.57
N PRO A 56 1.50 -23.62 -5.72
CA PRO A 56 0.25 -24.29 -5.38
C PRO A 56 -0.77 -23.29 -4.83
N GLN A 57 -2.00 -23.37 -5.31
CA GLN A 57 -3.09 -22.45 -4.96
C GLN A 57 -4.34 -23.20 -4.57
N TYR A 58 -4.97 -22.77 -3.48
CA TYR A 58 -6.23 -23.26 -2.97
C TYR A 58 -7.21 -22.10 -2.77
N SER A 59 -8.50 -22.36 -2.88
CA SER A 59 -9.54 -21.42 -2.49
C SER A 59 -10.42 -22.03 -1.42
N LEU A 60 -10.93 -21.18 -0.53
CA LEU A 60 -11.88 -21.61 0.50
C LEU A 60 -13.18 -22.11 -0.14
N PRO A 61 -13.79 -23.16 0.41
CA PRO A 61 -14.99 -23.78 -0.18
C PRO A 61 -16.24 -22.91 -0.12
N ASP A 62 -16.28 -21.92 0.78
CA ASP A 62 -17.37 -20.96 0.91
C ASP A 62 -16.83 -19.55 0.70
N SER A 63 -17.01 -19.03 -0.52
CA SER A 63 -16.52 -17.71 -0.92
C SER A 63 -17.43 -16.56 -0.47
N GLU A 64 -18.64 -16.84 0.00
CA GLU A 64 -19.60 -15.81 0.43
C GLU A 64 -19.48 -15.49 1.92
N TYR A 65 -19.11 -16.47 2.73
CA TYR A 65 -19.03 -16.30 4.18
C TYR A 65 -17.73 -16.87 4.74
N LEU A 66 -16.77 -16.00 4.98
CA LEU A 66 -15.43 -16.37 5.48
C LEU A 66 -15.49 -17.24 6.75
N PHE A 67 -16.37 -16.92 7.71
CA PHE A 67 -16.48 -17.61 9.01
C PHE A 67 -17.32 -18.89 8.98
N SER A 68 -17.58 -19.45 7.81
CA SER A 68 -18.26 -20.73 7.73
C SER A 68 -17.40 -21.84 8.34
N ARG A 69 -18.06 -22.81 9.01
CA ARG A 69 -17.36 -23.97 9.56
C ARG A 69 -16.62 -24.75 8.48
N ARG A 70 -17.18 -24.80 7.26
CA ARG A 70 -16.52 -25.44 6.11
C ARG A 70 -15.17 -24.82 5.78
N ASN A 71 -15.04 -23.52 5.90
CA ASN A 71 -13.77 -22.81 5.67
C ASN A 71 -12.76 -23.10 6.78
N ALA A 72 -13.21 -23.15 8.05
CA ALA A 72 -12.34 -23.47 9.17
C ALA A 72 -11.82 -24.92 9.04
N ASP A 73 -12.74 -25.89 8.89
CA ASP A 73 -12.39 -27.31 8.74
C ASP A 73 -11.45 -27.53 7.53
N PHE A 74 -11.70 -26.85 6.41
CA PHE A 74 -10.83 -26.92 5.22
C PHE A 74 -9.42 -26.35 5.51
N THR A 75 -9.35 -25.21 6.19
CA THR A 75 -8.06 -24.55 6.50
C THR A 75 -7.23 -25.42 7.46
N GLU A 76 -7.85 -25.96 8.51
CA GLU A 76 -7.20 -26.84 9.46
C GLU A 76 -6.69 -28.12 8.79
N LYS A 77 -7.53 -28.77 7.99
CA LYS A 77 -7.17 -29.96 7.20
C LYS A 77 -6.01 -29.64 6.23
N LEU A 78 -6.07 -28.53 5.53
CA LEU A 78 -4.99 -28.09 4.62
C LEU A 78 -3.67 -27.88 5.39
N CYS A 79 -3.74 -27.30 6.59
CA CYS A 79 -2.55 -27.12 7.44
C CYS A 79 -1.92 -28.45 7.83
N ASP A 80 -2.72 -29.45 8.20
CA ASP A 80 -2.25 -30.78 8.58
C ASP A 80 -1.71 -31.54 7.37
N GLU A 81 -2.45 -31.63 6.26
CA GLU A 81 -2.06 -32.36 5.06
C GLU A 81 -0.79 -31.80 4.39
N GLN A 82 -0.65 -30.47 4.38
CA GLN A 82 0.51 -29.80 3.79
C GLN A 82 1.62 -29.51 4.79
N ASN A 83 1.50 -29.97 6.05
CA ASN A 83 2.45 -29.71 7.13
C ASN A 83 2.83 -28.21 7.22
N ILE A 84 1.82 -27.32 7.27
CA ILE A 84 2.03 -25.89 7.31
C ILE A 84 2.66 -25.49 8.64
N ASN A 85 3.81 -24.80 8.58
CA ASN A 85 4.51 -24.28 9.74
C ASN A 85 4.11 -22.84 10.06
N PHE A 86 3.79 -22.06 9.02
CA PHE A 86 3.43 -20.64 9.16
C PHE A 86 2.23 -20.31 8.30
N ILE A 87 1.31 -19.50 8.84
CA ILE A 87 0.24 -18.85 8.10
C ILE A 87 0.55 -17.36 8.04
N LEU A 88 0.82 -16.82 6.85
CA LEU A 88 0.96 -15.38 6.62
C LEU A 88 -0.40 -14.83 6.19
N ASN A 89 -1.10 -14.14 7.09
CA ASN A 89 -2.38 -13.51 6.78
C ASN A 89 -2.15 -12.08 6.26
N GLU A 90 -2.14 -11.91 4.95
CA GLU A 90 -2.00 -10.60 4.27
C GLU A 90 -3.27 -9.76 4.34
N GLY A 91 -4.41 -10.37 4.64
CA GLY A 91 -5.69 -9.70 4.83
C GLY A 91 -5.93 -9.17 6.25
N ALA A 92 -4.92 -9.08 7.12
CA ALA A 92 -5.12 -8.76 8.53
C ALA A 92 -5.77 -7.38 8.82
N ALA A 93 -5.85 -6.49 7.83
CA ALA A 93 -6.63 -5.26 7.92
C ALA A 93 -8.15 -5.50 7.78
N SER A 94 -8.57 -6.62 7.16
CA SER A 94 -9.96 -7.04 6.97
C SER A 94 -10.46 -7.93 8.12
N ASP A 95 -11.61 -8.56 7.96
CA ASP A 95 -12.18 -9.50 8.94
C ASP A 95 -11.42 -10.83 8.98
N SER A 96 -10.52 -11.11 8.02
CA SER A 96 -9.62 -12.26 8.06
C SER A 96 -8.70 -12.26 9.29
N SER A 97 -8.50 -11.08 9.92
CA SER A 97 -7.81 -10.97 11.20
C SER A 97 -8.44 -11.78 12.34
N PHE A 98 -9.76 -11.97 12.29
CA PHE A 98 -10.49 -12.78 13.26
C PHE A 98 -10.52 -14.25 12.86
N PHE A 99 -10.60 -14.53 11.55
CA PHE A 99 -10.60 -15.89 11.03
C PHE A 99 -9.24 -16.57 11.23
N PHE A 100 -8.15 -15.93 10.76
CA PHE A 100 -6.78 -16.43 10.95
C PHE A 100 -6.25 -16.02 12.33
N SER A 101 -6.77 -16.65 13.35
CA SER A 101 -6.42 -16.45 14.75
C SER A 101 -6.55 -17.75 15.55
N HIS A 102 -5.76 -17.91 16.61
CA HIS A 102 -5.89 -19.05 17.52
C HIS A 102 -7.20 -19.07 18.33
N ALA A 103 -7.99 -18.00 18.25
CA ALA A 103 -9.34 -17.97 18.79
C ALA A 103 -10.35 -18.69 17.89
N HIS A 104 -10.03 -18.89 16.60
CA HIS A 104 -10.96 -19.44 15.61
C HIS A 104 -10.46 -20.75 14.97
N LEU A 105 -9.16 -20.84 14.65
CA LEU A 105 -8.54 -22.00 14.03
C LEU A 105 -7.78 -22.85 15.05
N ASN A 106 -8.04 -24.15 15.05
CA ASN A 106 -7.27 -25.11 15.81
C ASN A 106 -6.09 -25.63 14.97
N THR A 107 -5.00 -24.87 14.94
CA THR A 107 -3.81 -25.19 14.16
C THR A 107 -2.54 -25.05 14.98
N LYS A 108 -1.52 -25.88 14.66
CA LYS A 108 -0.17 -25.78 15.23
C LYS A 108 0.71 -24.79 14.46
N ALA A 109 0.25 -24.30 13.30
CA ALA A 109 0.98 -23.35 12.51
C ALA A 109 1.11 -22.00 13.23
N THR A 110 2.28 -21.38 13.17
CA THR A 110 2.50 -20.02 13.67
C THR A 110 1.74 -19.02 12.81
N ILE A 111 0.82 -18.26 13.40
CA ILE A 111 0.00 -17.26 12.70
C ILE A 111 0.73 -15.91 12.73
N VAL A 112 1.10 -15.42 11.55
CA VAL A 112 1.71 -14.11 11.33
C VAL A 112 0.71 -13.22 10.60
N SER A 113 0.16 -12.25 11.27
CA SER A 113 -0.78 -11.29 10.70
C SER A 113 -0.05 -10.08 10.14
N ILE A 114 -0.31 -9.73 8.86
CA ILE A 114 0.39 -8.66 8.15
C ILE A 114 -0.58 -7.50 7.88
N ILE A 115 -0.23 -6.31 8.35
CA ILE A 115 -1.03 -5.09 8.16
C ILE A 115 -0.34 -4.24 7.09
N ASN A 116 -0.88 -4.29 5.87
CA ASN A 116 -0.33 -3.62 4.69
C ASN A 116 -0.74 -2.14 4.54
N PHE A 117 -1.53 -1.61 5.46
CA PHE A 117 -2.08 -0.27 5.41
C PHE A 117 -1.70 0.54 6.65
N SER A 118 -1.90 1.85 6.58
CA SER A 118 -1.74 2.74 7.74
C SER A 118 -2.69 2.33 8.86
N ILE A 119 -2.17 2.28 10.08
CA ILE A 119 -3.00 2.03 11.29
C ILE A 119 -4.10 3.08 11.43
N TRP A 120 -3.84 4.32 10.99
CA TRP A 120 -4.78 5.43 11.04
C TRP A 120 -5.60 5.60 9.75
N GLU A 121 -5.52 4.66 8.80
CA GLU A 121 -6.27 4.72 7.56
C GLU A 121 -7.76 5.01 7.79
N GLY A 122 -8.28 6.02 7.10
CA GLY A 122 -9.66 6.49 7.24
C GLY A 122 -9.96 7.23 8.55
N LEU A 123 -9.00 7.37 9.48
CA LEU A 123 -9.15 8.10 10.74
C LEU A 123 -8.39 9.43 10.73
N ASP A 124 -7.20 9.43 10.12
CA ASP A 124 -6.51 10.66 9.81
C ASP A 124 -7.32 11.45 8.79
N HIS A 125 -7.39 12.75 8.98
CA HIS A 125 -8.12 13.63 8.05
C HIS A 125 -9.59 13.25 7.83
N PHE A 126 -10.25 12.60 8.79
CA PHE A 126 -11.61 12.06 8.69
C PHE A 126 -12.62 13.06 8.11
N LEU A 127 -12.53 14.34 8.49
CA LEU A 127 -13.40 15.40 7.99
C LEU A 127 -13.19 15.69 6.49
N SER A 128 -11.94 15.60 6.01
CA SER A 128 -11.61 15.83 4.60
C SER A 128 -12.06 14.70 3.66
N LEU A 129 -12.43 13.55 4.25
CA LEU A 129 -12.96 12.39 3.53
C LEU A 129 -14.48 12.47 3.33
N ILE A 130 -15.15 13.45 3.95
CA ILE A 130 -16.60 13.61 3.79
C ILE A 130 -16.86 14.23 2.41
N PRO A 131 -17.43 13.48 1.44
CA PRO A 131 -17.70 14.02 0.14
C PRO A 131 -18.82 15.08 0.23
N PRO A 132 -18.70 16.21 -0.47
CA PRO A 132 -19.80 17.15 -0.60
C PRO A 132 -20.98 16.47 -1.31
N SER A 133 -22.18 16.65 -0.78
CA SER A 133 -23.39 16.01 -1.33
C SER A 133 -23.96 16.79 -2.54
N GLY A 134 -23.31 17.88 -2.97
CA GLY A 134 -23.76 18.77 -4.06
C GLY A 134 -24.08 20.19 -3.62
N ASN A 135 -24.46 21.04 -4.58
CA ASN A 135 -24.68 22.47 -4.35
C ASN A 135 -26.12 22.83 -3.96
N THR A 136 -27.06 21.88 -4.03
CA THR A 136 -28.48 22.12 -3.65
C THR A 136 -28.65 22.24 -2.14
N TRP A 137 -29.69 22.94 -1.69
CA TRP A 137 -30.02 23.14 -0.28
C TRP A 137 -30.10 21.77 0.50
N PRO A 138 -30.85 20.76 0.03
CA PRO A 138 -30.90 19.45 0.68
C PRO A 138 -29.53 18.74 0.72
N ALA A 139 -28.73 18.92 -0.31
CA ALA A 139 -27.38 18.35 -0.37
C ALA A 139 -26.44 19.01 0.65
N LYS A 140 -26.52 20.32 0.83
CA LYS A 140 -25.76 21.05 1.85
C LYS A 140 -26.17 20.62 3.26
N LEU A 141 -27.47 20.42 3.53
CA LEU A 141 -27.96 19.88 4.80
C LEU A 141 -27.42 18.47 5.08
N LYS A 142 -27.40 17.58 4.06
CA LYS A 142 -26.78 16.24 4.19
C LYS A 142 -25.29 16.32 4.52
N THR A 143 -24.58 17.24 3.90
CA THR A 143 -23.15 17.46 4.20
C THR A 143 -22.96 17.96 5.64
N ALA A 144 -23.76 18.94 6.08
CA ALA A 144 -23.73 19.44 7.45
C ALA A 144 -24.01 18.34 8.49
N ALA A 145 -25.04 17.52 8.27
CA ALA A 145 -25.36 16.38 9.13
C ALA A 145 -24.20 15.35 9.22
N ARG A 146 -23.51 15.10 8.11
CA ARG A 146 -22.31 14.24 8.08
C ARG A 146 -21.17 14.86 8.90
N VAL A 147 -20.94 16.16 8.78
CA VAL A 147 -19.89 16.88 9.54
C VAL A 147 -20.22 16.86 11.05
N VAL A 148 -21.46 17.14 11.42
CA VAL A 148 -21.92 17.09 12.82
C VAL A 148 -21.77 15.69 13.43
N SER A 149 -22.10 14.64 12.66
CA SER A 149 -21.96 13.24 13.11
C SER A 149 -20.52 12.70 13.05
N ALA A 150 -19.61 13.43 12.42
CA ALA A 150 -18.24 12.97 12.16
C ALA A 150 -17.44 12.62 13.44
N PRO A 151 -17.48 13.41 14.54
CA PRO A 151 -16.74 13.07 15.77
C PRO A 151 -17.18 11.73 16.36
N TRP A 152 -18.49 11.49 16.40
CA TRP A 152 -19.03 10.22 16.90
C TRP A 152 -18.66 9.04 16.01
N LYS A 153 -18.77 9.20 14.68
CA LYS A 153 -18.36 8.17 13.73
C LYS A 153 -16.87 7.86 13.82
N LYS A 154 -16.04 8.90 13.95
CA LYS A 154 -14.59 8.75 14.17
C LYS A 154 -14.31 7.97 15.44
N TYR A 155 -14.98 8.32 16.56
CA TYR A 155 -14.83 7.62 17.83
C TYR A 155 -15.19 6.12 17.70
N MET A 156 -16.32 5.80 17.05
CA MET A 156 -16.73 4.41 16.83
C MET A 156 -15.75 3.66 15.93
N ALA A 157 -15.22 4.31 14.89
CA ALA A 157 -14.22 3.73 14.02
C ALA A 157 -12.90 3.44 14.76
N ILE A 158 -12.46 4.35 15.65
CA ILE A 158 -11.29 4.15 16.53
C ILE A 158 -11.54 2.95 17.45
N ARG A 159 -12.71 2.86 18.10
CA ARG A 159 -13.07 1.72 18.97
C ARG A 159 -13.02 0.39 18.20
N LYS A 160 -13.61 0.34 16.99
CA LYS A 160 -13.59 -0.87 16.15
C LYS A 160 -12.15 -1.25 15.78
N LYS A 161 -11.33 -0.28 15.38
CA LYS A 161 -9.92 -0.51 15.03
C LYS A 161 -9.09 -0.98 16.21
N LYS A 162 -9.29 -0.37 17.39
CA LYS A 162 -8.67 -0.79 18.66
C LYS A 162 -9.03 -2.24 19.01
N ALA A 163 -10.30 -2.61 18.91
CA ALA A 163 -10.76 -3.97 19.19
C ALA A 163 -10.09 -4.99 18.24
N LYS A 164 -10.01 -4.68 16.94
CA LYS A 164 -9.34 -5.53 15.94
C LYS A 164 -7.85 -5.68 16.24
N LEU A 165 -7.14 -4.58 16.53
CA LEU A 165 -5.72 -4.64 16.87
C LEU A 165 -5.45 -5.42 18.16
N ASN A 166 -6.28 -5.25 19.17
CA ASN A 166 -6.17 -6.03 20.41
C ASN A 166 -6.36 -7.53 20.13
N HIS A 167 -7.36 -7.90 19.31
CA HIS A 167 -7.57 -9.29 18.89
C HIS A 167 -6.36 -9.85 18.15
N LEU A 168 -5.81 -9.12 17.20
CA LEU A 168 -4.59 -9.53 16.48
C LEU A 168 -3.43 -9.78 17.42
N LEU A 169 -3.18 -8.86 18.38
CA LEU A 169 -2.07 -8.95 19.32
C LEU A 169 -2.28 -10.05 20.37
N GLU A 170 -3.51 -10.43 20.64
CA GLU A 170 -3.85 -11.51 21.56
C GLU A 170 -3.74 -12.88 20.91
N TYR A 171 -4.35 -13.05 19.74
CA TYR A 171 -4.59 -14.35 19.10
C TYR A 171 -3.74 -14.65 17.85
N SER A 172 -2.88 -13.73 17.40
CA SER A 172 -1.80 -14.05 16.48
C SER A 172 -0.50 -14.26 17.25
N ASP A 173 0.41 -15.07 16.73
CA ASP A 173 1.74 -15.24 17.32
C ASP A 173 2.62 -14.02 17.04
N LYS A 174 2.50 -13.47 15.85
CA LYS A 174 3.28 -12.30 15.40
C LYS A 174 2.42 -11.38 14.55
N VAL A 175 2.72 -10.08 14.62
CA VAL A 175 2.05 -9.05 13.82
C VAL A 175 3.12 -8.22 13.11
N VAL A 176 3.07 -8.24 11.78
CA VAL A 176 3.99 -7.47 10.94
C VAL A 176 3.29 -6.22 10.44
N VAL A 177 3.95 -5.08 10.56
CA VAL A 177 3.54 -3.78 10.00
C VAL A 177 4.64 -3.26 9.08
N LEU A 178 4.33 -2.34 8.17
CA LEU A 178 5.28 -1.90 7.15
C LEU A 178 6.33 -0.90 7.65
N SER A 179 6.12 -0.26 8.80
CA SER A 179 6.93 0.86 9.29
C SER A 179 7.09 0.81 10.80
N GLN A 180 8.25 1.27 11.30
CA GLN A 180 8.47 1.44 12.73
C GLN A 180 7.46 2.43 13.35
N LYS A 181 7.04 3.43 12.57
CA LYS A 181 6.00 4.37 13.00
C LYS A 181 4.66 3.67 13.22
N TYR A 182 4.32 2.65 12.44
CA TYR A 182 3.10 1.87 12.63
C TYR A 182 3.13 1.00 13.90
N ILE A 183 4.32 0.56 14.35
CA ILE A 183 4.44 -0.06 15.68
C ILE A 183 4.03 0.96 16.77
N GLN A 184 4.55 2.19 16.71
CA GLN A 184 4.18 3.23 17.66
C GLN A 184 2.67 3.54 17.64
N ASP A 185 2.06 3.56 16.45
CA ASP A 185 0.63 3.76 16.28
C ASP A 185 -0.20 2.60 16.89
N CYS A 186 0.23 1.34 16.68
CA CYS A 186 -0.39 0.18 17.33
C CYS A 186 -0.32 0.29 18.86
N LEU A 187 0.84 0.60 19.42
CA LEU A 187 1.03 0.74 20.85
C LEU A 187 0.19 1.89 21.45
N PHE A 188 0.11 3.01 20.73
CA PHE A 188 -0.72 4.14 21.13
C PHE A 188 -2.21 3.77 21.18
N LEU A 189 -2.70 3.05 20.16
CA LEU A 189 -4.12 2.67 20.09
C LEU A 189 -4.49 1.57 21.08
N THR A 190 -3.63 0.59 21.30
CA THR A 190 -4.00 -0.63 22.04
C THR A 190 -3.60 -0.59 23.49
N SER A 191 -2.55 0.14 23.88
CA SER A 191 -1.92 0.09 25.22
C SER A 191 -1.57 -1.36 25.62
N THR A 192 -1.12 -2.17 24.65
CA THR A 192 -0.93 -3.61 24.79
C THR A 192 0.33 -3.96 25.57
N ARG A 193 0.28 -5.12 26.30
CA ARG A 193 1.46 -5.77 26.87
C ARG A 193 2.21 -6.65 25.85
N ASN A 194 1.61 -6.92 24.68
CA ASN A 194 2.13 -7.82 23.64
C ASN A 194 2.97 -7.08 22.60
N ALA A 195 3.67 -6.00 22.98
CA ALA A 195 4.54 -5.23 22.09
C ALA A 195 5.63 -6.09 21.42
N HIS A 196 6.08 -7.15 22.09
CA HIS A 196 7.09 -8.09 21.58
C HIS A 196 6.63 -8.87 20.35
N LYS A 197 5.33 -8.93 20.07
CA LYS A 197 4.77 -9.58 18.87
C LYS A 197 4.81 -8.67 17.62
N LEU A 198 5.11 -7.37 17.77
CA LEU A 198 5.11 -6.38 16.69
C LEU A 198 6.46 -6.30 15.98
N TYR A 199 6.45 -6.44 14.67
CA TYR A 199 7.64 -6.37 13.81
C TYR A 199 7.42 -5.36 12.68
N ALA A 200 8.42 -4.51 12.40
CA ALA A 200 8.40 -3.57 11.27
C ALA A 200 9.22 -4.11 10.12
N ILE A 201 8.52 -4.57 9.06
CA ILE A 201 9.13 -5.11 7.85
C ILE A 201 8.49 -4.40 6.65
N PRO A 202 9.21 -3.50 5.98
CA PRO A 202 8.68 -2.84 4.79
C PRO A 202 8.63 -3.81 3.60
N ASN A 203 7.86 -3.43 2.58
CA ASN A 203 7.81 -4.17 1.32
C ASN A 203 9.16 -4.17 0.61
N LEU A 204 9.42 -5.23 -0.15
CA LEU A 204 10.56 -5.34 -1.04
C LEU A 204 10.49 -4.29 -2.16
N LEU A 205 11.63 -3.90 -2.68
CA LEU A 205 11.69 -3.16 -3.93
C LEU A 205 11.26 -4.08 -5.08
N THR A 206 10.48 -3.55 -6.00
CA THR A 206 9.98 -4.29 -7.18
C THR A 206 11.02 -4.48 -8.27
N PHE A 207 12.19 -3.85 -8.12
CA PHE A 207 13.26 -3.85 -9.10
C PHE A 207 14.62 -3.61 -8.41
N GLN A 208 15.68 -3.95 -9.13
CA GLN A 208 17.04 -3.62 -8.70
C GLN A 208 17.30 -2.11 -8.93
N ILE A 209 17.94 -1.49 -7.95
CA ILE A 209 18.37 -0.08 -8.11
C ILE A 209 19.41 -0.04 -9.22
N PRO A 210 19.17 0.70 -10.32
CA PRO A 210 20.14 0.77 -11.41
C PRO A 210 21.48 1.32 -10.92
N GLU A 211 22.57 0.62 -11.17
CA GLU A 211 23.94 1.05 -10.77
C GLU A 211 24.32 2.40 -11.37
N SER A 212 23.88 2.66 -12.60
CA SER A 212 24.05 3.96 -13.25
C SER A 212 22.76 4.38 -13.97
N LEU A 213 22.28 5.57 -13.66
CA LEU A 213 21.28 6.26 -14.49
C LEU A 213 22.03 7.35 -15.24
N SER A 214 22.04 7.25 -16.58
CA SER A 214 22.64 8.29 -17.41
C SER A 214 21.97 9.65 -17.13
N PRO A 215 22.71 10.67 -16.70
CA PRO A 215 22.13 11.96 -16.29
C PRO A 215 21.35 12.70 -17.38
N GLY A 216 21.58 12.36 -18.66
CA GLY A 216 21.01 13.06 -19.82
C GLY A 216 19.63 12.60 -20.27
N THR A 217 19.01 11.60 -19.63
CA THR A 217 17.77 10.98 -20.12
C THR A 217 16.47 11.57 -19.55
N LYS A 218 16.58 12.45 -18.53
CA LYS A 218 15.40 13.02 -17.84
C LYS A 218 14.74 14.12 -18.67
N GLN A 219 13.45 13.94 -18.93
CA GLN A 219 12.59 14.87 -19.65
C GLN A 219 11.68 15.64 -18.66
N ASN A 220 11.17 16.77 -19.08
CA ASN A 220 10.24 17.60 -18.31
C ASN A 220 8.86 16.91 -18.20
N ILE A 221 8.81 15.82 -17.43
CA ILE A 221 7.61 15.00 -17.23
C ILE A 221 7.28 14.96 -15.74
N LEU A 222 6.04 15.32 -15.41
CA LEU A 222 5.36 14.92 -14.18
C LEU A 222 4.76 13.56 -14.43
N LEU A 223 5.03 12.61 -13.55
CA LEU A 223 4.55 11.23 -13.67
C LEU A 223 3.66 10.89 -12.48
N TYR A 224 2.52 10.29 -12.77
CA TYR A 224 1.71 9.54 -11.82
C TYR A 224 1.76 8.06 -12.19
N VAL A 225 1.93 7.19 -11.20
CA VAL A 225 1.85 5.74 -11.36
C VAL A 225 0.94 5.16 -10.28
N GLY A 226 -0.05 4.36 -10.67
CA GLY A 226 -0.90 3.65 -9.75
C GLY A 226 -2.33 3.46 -10.24
N ARG A 227 -3.14 2.76 -9.43
CA ARG A 227 -4.55 2.55 -9.70
C ARG A 227 -5.30 3.89 -9.74
N LEU A 228 -6.22 4.03 -10.69
CA LEU A 228 -7.06 5.23 -10.82
C LEU A 228 -8.33 5.03 -9.99
N SER A 229 -8.25 5.37 -8.70
CA SER A 229 -9.38 5.29 -7.77
C SER A 229 -9.67 6.64 -7.12
N TYR A 230 -10.96 6.93 -6.92
CA TYR A 230 -11.39 8.15 -6.23
C TYR A 230 -11.19 8.06 -4.71
N ALA A 231 -11.38 6.89 -4.13
CA ALA A 231 -11.38 6.71 -2.68
C ALA A 231 -10.01 7.03 -2.05
N ASP A 232 -8.94 6.52 -2.64
CA ASP A 232 -7.60 6.55 -2.09
C ASP A 232 -6.61 7.37 -2.90
N LYS A 233 -6.55 7.24 -4.23
CA LYS A 233 -5.46 7.82 -5.06
C LYS A 233 -5.68 9.27 -5.47
N ARG A 234 -6.93 9.70 -5.67
CA ARG A 234 -7.34 11.10 -5.88
C ARG A 234 -6.53 11.85 -6.94
N VAL A 235 -6.40 11.22 -8.12
CA VAL A 235 -5.68 11.81 -9.28
C VAL A 235 -6.35 13.10 -9.77
N ASP A 236 -7.66 13.28 -9.50
CA ASP A 236 -8.41 14.52 -9.72
C ASP A 236 -7.73 15.76 -9.09
N ARG A 237 -7.07 15.58 -7.94
CA ARG A 237 -6.27 16.64 -7.30
C ARG A 237 -5.06 17.03 -8.16
N LEU A 238 -4.38 16.03 -8.76
CA LEU A 238 -3.26 16.29 -9.64
C LEU A 238 -3.69 17.00 -10.92
N LEU A 239 -4.85 16.65 -11.49
CA LEU A 239 -5.43 17.37 -12.63
C LEU A 239 -5.70 18.83 -12.28
N SER A 240 -6.25 19.10 -11.08
CA SER A 240 -6.49 20.46 -10.59
C SER A 240 -5.18 21.27 -10.41
N VAL A 241 -4.10 20.61 -10.03
CA VAL A 241 -2.76 21.20 -9.93
C VAL A 241 -2.21 21.47 -11.34
N TRP A 242 -2.30 20.49 -12.27
CA TRP A 242 -1.83 20.63 -13.64
C TRP A 242 -2.53 21.75 -14.39
N LYS A 243 -3.84 21.94 -14.17
CA LYS A 243 -4.60 23.06 -14.71
C LYS A 243 -3.93 24.42 -14.45
N LYS A 244 -3.28 24.58 -13.27
CA LYS A 244 -2.61 25.83 -12.88
C LYS A 244 -1.17 25.90 -13.43
N LEU A 245 -0.50 24.76 -13.61
CA LEU A 245 0.90 24.71 -14.02
C LEU A 245 1.08 24.73 -15.53
N GLN A 246 0.19 24.08 -16.30
CA GLN A 246 0.35 23.93 -17.74
C GLN A 246 0.45 25.23 -18.54
N PRO A 247 -0.18 26.38 -18.14
CA PRO A 247 -0.04 27.62 -18.89
C PRO A 247 1.35 28.27 -18.75
N VAL A 248 2.03 28.02 -17.61
CA VAL A 248 3.33 28.62 -17.27
C VAL A 248 4.48 27.71 -17.73
N HIS A 249 4.30 26.39 -17.64
CA HIS A 249 5.31 25.39 -17.97
C HIS A 249 4.97 24.68 -19.28
N THR A 250 5.16 25.37 -20.39
CA THR A 250 4.75 24.89 -21.73
C THR A 250 5.63 23.77 -22.27
N ASP A 251 6.80 23.55 -21.71
CA ASP A 251 7.77 22.50 -22.03
C ASP A 251 7.62 21.24 -21.16
N TRP A 252 6.64 21.22 -20.24
CA TRP A 252 6.33 20.08 -19.38
C TRP A 252 5.10 19.30 -19.84
N SER A 253 5.06 18.01 -19.51
CA SER A 253 3.94 17.12 -19.76
C SER A 253 3.57 16.35 -18.50
N LEU A 254 2.30 15.93 -18.41
CA LEU A 254 1.80 15.06 -17.34
C LEU A 254 1.48 13.68 -17.91
N TYR A 255 2.12 12.65 -17.38
CA TYR A 255 1.86 11.25 -17.73
C TYR A 255 1.15 10.55 -16.57
N ILE A 256 0.06 9.85 -16.87
CA ILE A 256 -0.74 9.06 -15.93
C ILE A 256 -0.67 7.61 -16.37
N VAL A 257 0.12 6.81 -15.65
CA VAL A 257 0.33 5.37 -15.89
C VAL A 257 -0.47 4.58 -14.87
N GLY A 258 -1.39 3.79 -15.35
CA GLY A 258 -2.30 2.98 -14.56
C GLY A 258 -3.72 3.02 -15.10
N ASP A 259 -4.59 2.21 -14.49
CA ASP A 259 -6.00 2.10 -14.83
C ASP A 259 -6.85 1.96 -13.57
N GLY A 260 -8.16 1.99 -13.68
CA GLY A 260 -9.08 1.81 -12.57
C GLY A 260 -10.45 2.43 -12.83
N GLU A 261 -11.37 2.21 -11.88
CA GLU A 261 -12.77 2.58 -11.96
C GLU A 261 -13.03 4.09 -12.13
N TYR A 262 -12.03 4.93 -11.84
CA TYR A 262 -12.17 6.39 -11.91
C TYR A 262 -11.57 7.00 -13.20
N ARG A 263 -11.06 6.18 -14.12
CA ARG A 263 -10.39 6.63 -15.34
C ARG A 263 -11.28 7.54 -16.20
N GLU A 264 -12.48 7.08 -16.56
CA GLU A 264 -13.41 7.86 -17.39
C GLU A 264 -13.75 9.23 -16.78
N ASN A 265 -13.89 9.27 -15.45
CA ASN A 265 -14.13 10.55 -14.76
C ASN A 265 -12.93 11.49 -14.85
N LEU A 266 -11.71 10.97 -14.77
CA LEU A 266 -10.49 11.76 -14.90
C LEU A 266 -10.32 12.30 -16.32
N GLU A 267 -10.63 11.51 -17.34
CA GLU A 267 -10.61 11.94 -18.75
C GLU A 267 -11.66 13.07 -18.97
N LYS A 268 -12.89 12.93 -18.46
CA LYS A 268 -13.92 14.01 -18.48
C LYS A 268 -13.45 15.29 -17.77
N ILE A 269 -12.86 15.17 -16.57
CA ILE A 269 -12.29 16.31 -15.85
C ILE A 269 -11.17 16.97 -16.67
N SER A 270 -10.37 16.18 -17.36
CA SER A 270 -9.30 16.70 -18.24
C SER A 270 -9.87 17.54 -19.40
N GLU A 271 -10.94 17.08 -20.00
CA GLU A 271 -11.67 17.81 -21.07
C GLU A 271 -12.31 19.09 -20.52
N GLU A 272 -13.06 19.02 -19.43
CA GLU A 272 -13.70 20.17 -18.77
C GLU A 272 -12.66 21.24 -18.35
N TYR A 273 -11.47 20.84 -17.94
CA TYR A 273 -10.40 21.74 -17.57
C TYR A 273 -9.57 22.23 -18.77
N HIS A 274 -9.85 21.73 -19.99
CA HIS A 274 -9.06 21.99 -21.20
C HIS A 274 -7.58 21.72 -21.02
N LEU A 275 -7.26 20.57 -20.38
CA LEU A 275 -5.87 20.22 -20.09
C LEU A 275 -5.15 19.84 -21.38
N LYS A 276 -3.92 20.36 -21.52
CA LYS A 276 -3.02 20.05 -22.63
C LYS A 276 -1.80 19.28 -22.13
N ARG A 277 -1.17 18.53 -22.99
CA ARG A 277 0.04 17.73 -22.69
C ARG A 277 -0.14 16.79 -21.51
N ILE A 278 -1.33 16.23 -21.36
CA ILE A 278 -1.67 15.15 -20.44
C ILE A 278 -1.89 13.87 -21.24
N PHE A 279 -1.35 12.75 -20.74
CA PHE A 279 -1.38 11.46 -21.42
C PHE A 279 -1.81 10.37 -20.45
N PHE A 280 -2.96 9.75 -20.71
CA PHE A 280 -3.46 8.57 -19.98
C PHE A 280 -2.94 7.32 -20.68
N MET A 281 -1.93 6.68 -20.07
CA MET A 281 -1.16 5.59 -20.69
C MET A 281 -1.79 4.21 -20.47
N GLY A 282 -2.82 4.10 -19.62
CA GLY A 282 -3.39 2.82 -19.22
C GLY A 282 -2.45 2.01 -18.33
N HIS A 283 -2.82 0.74 -18.12
CA HIS A 283 -2.00 -0.20 -17.35
C HIS A 283 -0.80 -0.67 -18.17
N GLN A 284 0.39 -0.27 -17.79
CA GLN A 284 1.65 -0.60 -18.45
C GLN A 284 2.77 -0.82 -17.44
N ASN A 285 3.88 -1.42 -17.88
CA ASN A 285 5.13 -1.42 -17.12
C ASN A 285 5.58 0.04 -16.87
N PRO A 286 5.66 0.50 -15.62
CA PRO A 286 6.00 1.88 -15.31
C PRO A 286 7.49 2.23 -15.47
N GLU A 287 8.37 1.24 -15.57
CA GLU A 287 9.82 1.43 -15.59
C GLU A 287 10.30 2.40 -16.69
N PRO A 288 9.86 2.31 -17.96
CA PRO A 288 10.27 3.26 -19.00
C PRO A 288 9.85 4.69 -18.71
N PHE A 289 8.74 4.88 -17.97
CA PHE A 289 8.25 6.20 -17.59
C PHE A 289 9.07 6.77 -16.43
N TYR A 290 9.41 5.98 -15.41
CA TYR A 290 10.33 6.41 -14.37
C TYR A 290 11.69 6.84 -14.92
N LYS A 291 12.26 6.09 -15.87
CA LYS A 291 13.55 6.42 -16.49
C LYS A 291 13.54 7.80 -17.14
N LYS A 292 12.43 8.20 -17.76
CA LYS A 292 12.29 9.47 -18.49
C LYS A 292 11.85 10.64 -17.60
N SER A 293 11.07 10.41 -16.54
CA SER A 293 10.41 11.46 -15.79
C SER A 293 11.34 12.11 -14.76
N LYS A 294 11.20 13.41 -14.52
CA LYS A 294 11.91 14.14 -13.47
C LYS A 294 11.21 14.05 -12.12
N ILE A 295 9.89 14.12 -12.10
CA ILE A 295 9.09 14.24 -10.89
C ILE A 295 8.01 13.18 -10.89
N VAL A 296 7.81 12.52 -9.75
CA VAL A 296 6.66 11.62 -9.50
C VAL A 296 5.73 12.28 -8.50
N CYS A 297 4.44 12.33 -8.84
CA CYS A 297 3.41 12.98 -8.05
C CYS A 297 2.51 11.94 -7.37
N LEU A 298 2.29 12.08 -6.06
CA LEU A 298 1.36 11.25 -5.30
C LEU A 298 0.40 12.15 -4.53
N THR A 299 -0.90 12.11 -4.91
CA THR A 299 -1.94 12.96 -4.34
C THR A 299 -2.96 12.18 -3.51
N SER A 300 -2.57 10.99 -3.06
CA SER A 300 -3.40 10.04 -2.34
C SER A 300 -3.94 10.61 -1.02
N THR A 301 -5.12 10.15 -0.65
CA THR A 301 -5.75 10.47 0.64
C THR A 301 -5.07 9.72 1.78
N HIS A 302 -4.75 8.46 1.54
CA HIS A 302 -4.05 7.58 2.48
C HIS A 302 -3.25 6.52 1.72
N GLU A 303 -2.22 6.04 2.34
CA GLU A 303 -1.34 4.97 1.86
C GLU A 303 -0.84 4.14 3.05
N GLY A 304 -0.42 2.92 2.77
CA GLY A 304 0.40 2.15 3.71
C GLY A 304 1.86 2.58 3.62
N MET A 305 2.55 2.00 2.66
CA MET A 305 3.91 2.37 2.27
C MET A 305 4.00 2.29 0.74
N PRO A 306 3.69 3.38 0.03
CA PRO A 306 3.54 3.35 -1.42
C PRO A 306 4.85 3.03 -2.12
N MET A 307 4.91 1.88 -2.81
CA MET A 307 6.11 1.42 -3.54
C MET A 307 6.55 2.41 -4.61
N VAL A 308 5.61 3.13 -5.20
CA VAL A 308 5.83 4.22 -6.17
C VAL A 308 6.86 5.26 -5.70
N VAL A 309 6.94 5.56 -4.40
CA VAL A 309 7.93 6.51 -3.86
C VAL A 309 9.34 5.92 -3.92
N ASN A 310 9.48 4.64 -3.55
CA ASN A 310 10.76 3.94 -3.62
C ASN A 310 11.19 3.75 -5.09
N GLU A 311 10.23 3.44 -5.97
CA GLU A 311 10.43 3.33 -7.41
C GLU A 311 10.92 4.66 -7.99
N ALA A 312 10.25 5.76 -7.67
CA ALA A 312 10.67 7.08 -8.09
C ALA A 312 12.13 7.38 -7.72
N LEU A 313 12.48 7.15 -6.45
CA LEU A 313 13.85 7.39 -5.94
C LEU A 313 14.88 6.51 -6.64
N ALA A 314 14.60 5.24 -6.84
CA ALA A 314 15.54 4.31 -7.49
C ALA A 314 15.86 4.74 -8.92
N TYR A 315 14.85 5.21 -9.65
CA TYR A 315 15.04 5.73 -11.01
C TYR A 315 15.41 7.23 -11.04
N GLY A 316 15.69 7.85 -9.90
CA GLY A 316 16.11 9.24 -9.83
C GLY A 316 14.99 10.26 -10.10
N CYS A 317 13.73 9.91 -9.94
CA CYS A 317 12.65 10.89 -9.97
C CYS A 317 12.50 11.54 -8.59
N ILE A 318 12.18 12.82 -8.54
CA ILE A 318 11.89 13.54 -7.29
C ILE A 318 10.44 13.22 -6.89
N PRO A 319 10.18 12.48 -5.79
CA PRO A 319 8.84 12.26 -5.33
C PRO A 319 8.27 13.53 -4.67
N VAL A 320 7.04 13.90 -5.05
CA VAL A 320 6.24 14.95 -4.41
C VAL A 320 4.96 14.32 -3.88
N VAL A 321 4.80 14.31 -2.57
CA VAL A 321 3.82 13.48 -1.87
C VAL A 321 3.10 14.32 -0.82
N PHE A 322 1.81 14.08 -0.59
CA PHE A 322 1.13 14.60 0.59
C PHE A 322 1.60 13.90 1.86
N ASP A 323 1.82 14.66 2.92
CA ASP A 323 2.05 14.16 4.29
C ASP A 323 0.69 13.68 4.86
N SER A 324 0.11 12.67 4.20
CA SER A 324 -1.24 12.12 4.48
C SER A 324 -1.20 10.71 5.08
N PHE A 325 -0.01 10.15 5.31
CA PHE A 325 0.17 8.84 5.94
C PHE A 325 1.44 8.83 6.79
N HIS A 326 1.43 8.10 7.90
CA HIS A 326 2.47 8.20 8.93
C HIS A 326 3.87 7.74 8.50
N ALA A 327 3.96 6.82 7.51
CA ALA A 327 5.25 6.39 6.97
C ALA A 327 5.89 7.41 5.99
N ALA A 328 5.18 8.49 5.61
CA ALA A 328 5.66 9.44 4.61
C ALA A 328 7.04 10.04 4.98
N LYS A 329 7.23 10.42 6.26
CA LYS A 329 8.50 10.96 6.76
C LYS A 329 9.64 9.95 6.82
N GLU A 330 9.32 8.66 6.95
CA GLU A 330 10.35 7.61 6.86
C GLU A 330 10.83 7.40 5.42
N MET A 331 9.95 7.64 4.44
CA MET A 331 10.26 7.49 3.02
C MET A 331 10.91 8.73 2.43
N ILE A 332 10.51 9.91 2.90
CA ILE A 332 11.03 11.23 2.46
C ILE A 332 11.44 12.00 3.71
N PRO A 333 12.63 11.72 4.27
CA PRO A 333 13.10 12.34 5.52
C PRO A 333 13.50 13.81 5.36
N ASP A 334 13.87 14.22 4.16
CA ASP A 334 14.40 15.56 3.87
C ASP A 334 14.07 16.04 2.45
N THR A 335 14.43 17.28 2.16
CA THR A 335 14.22 17.90 0.85
C THR A 335 15.19 17.42 -0.23
N GLU A 336 16.25 16.74 0.12
CA GLU A 336 17.16 16.14 -0.87
C GLU A 336 16.60 14.80 -1.39
N THR A 337 15.83 14.10 -0.56
CA THR A 337 15.14 12.87 -0.94
C THR A 337 13.88 13.16 -1.75
N GLY A 338 13.09 14.18 -1.38
CA GLY A 338 11.82 14.48 -2.06
C GLY A 338 11.10 15.67 -1.45
N ARG A 339 9.80 15.77 -1.67
CA ARG A 339 8.98 16.86 -1.11
C ARG A 339 7.75 16.30 -0.43
N LEU A 340 7.63 16.56 0.87
CA LEU A 340 6.38 16.35 1.61
C LEU A 340 5.59 17.66 1.63
N VAL A 341 4.36 17.58 1.20
CA VAL A 341 3.43 18.72 1.18
C VAL A 341 2.33 18.46 2.24
N PRO A 342 1.95 19.48 3.04
CA PRO A 342 0.87 19.32 4.00
C PRO A 342 -0.37 18.67 3.36
N ALA A 343 -0.98 17.72 4.07
CA ALA A 343 -2.06 16.90 3.54
C ALA A 343 -3.16 17.75 2.88
N PHE A 344 -3.44 17.45 1.61
CA PHE A 344 -4.48 18.03 0.76
C PHE A 344 -4.36 19.52 0.48
N ASN A 345 -3.23 20.16 0.83
CA ASN A 345 -2.97 21.54 0.49
C ASN A 345 -2.54 21.68 -0.99
N LEU A 346 -3.51 21.75 -1.90
CA LEU A 346 -3.28 21.87 -3.34
C LEU A 346 -2.52 23.16 -3.71
N LYS A 347 -2.72 24.25 -2.95
CA LYS A 347 -1.99 25.51 -3.19
C LYS A 347 -0.49 25.32 -2.95
N GLN A 348 -0.14 24.68 -1.83
CA GLN A 348 1.26 24.39 -1.51
C GLN A 348 1.83 23.33 -2.47
N TYR A 349 1.05 22.32 -2.86
CA TYR A 349 1.46 21.31 -3.83
C TYR A 349 1.81 21.94 -5.19
N THR A 350 0.93 22.84 -5.69
CA THR A 350 1.18 23.62 -6.90
C THR A 350 2.46 24.45 -6.79
N LYS A 351 2.65 25.18 -5.67
CA LYS A 351 3.86 25.99 -5.43
C LYS A 351 5.13 25.13 -5.39
N THR A 352 5.07 23.96 -4.77
CA THR A 352 6.20 23.03 -4.70
C THR A 352 6.60 22.52 -6.08
N LEU A 353 5.61 22.11 -6.91
CA LEU A 353 5.87 21.68 -8.28
C LEU A 353 6.39 22.86 -9.14
N ASP A 354 5.78 24.03 -9.05
CA ASP A 354 6.23 25.22 -9.78
C ASP A 354 7.72 25.54 -9.52
N GLY A 355 8.14 25.46 -8.24
CA GLY A 355 9.54 25.63 -7.87
C GLY A 355 10.45 24.58 -8.51
N LEU A 356 10.10 23.29 -8.36
CA LEU A 356 10.90 22.20 -8.92
C LEU A 356 10.97 22.20 -10.44
N MET A 357 9.92 22.67 -11.13
CA MET A 357 9.87 22.76 -12.59
C MET A 357 10.75 23.90 -13.15
N LYS A 358 11.00 24.94 -12.36
CA LYS A 358 11.90 26.06 -12.69
C LYS A 358 13.36 25.76 -12.37
N GLU A 359 13.59 24.88 -11.41
CA GLU A 359 14.96 24.55 -10.97
C GLU A 359 15.66 23.62 -11.96
N ARG A 360 16.99 23.71 -12.01
CA ARG A 360 17.80 22.69 -12.69
C ARG A 360 17.61 21.37 -11.98
N TYR A 361 17.24 20.34 -12.74
CA TYR A 361 17.05 18.99 -12.19
C TYR A 361 18.33 18.52 -11.47
N ARG A 362 18.14 18.02 -10.25
CA ARG A 362 19.14 17.30 -9.46
C ARG A 362 18.57 15.95 -9.08
N ARG A 363 19.37 14.90 -9.21
CA ARG A 363 18.98 13.58 -8.77
C ARG A 363 18.71 13.59 -7.25
N PRO A 364 17.56 13.06 -6.77
CA PRO A 364 17.30 12.99 -5.35
C PRO A 364 18.27 12.04 -4.63
N ASN A 365 18.44 12.25 -3.34
CA ASN A 365 19.16 11.33 -2.47
C ASN A 365 18.33 10.05 -2.29
N PHE A 366 18.91 8.91 -2.65
CA PHE A 366 18.22 7.62 -2.60
C PHE A 366 18.79 6.68 -1.52
N LYS A 367 19.67 7.13 -0.64
CA LYS A 367 20.22 6.32 0.48
C LYS A 367 19.16 5.75 1.37
N VAL A 368 17.99 6.40 1.46
CA VAL A 368 16.82 5.89 2.16
C VAL A 368 16.39 4.51 1.66
N LEU A 369 16.73 4.14 0.42
CA LEU A 369 16.42 2.84 -0.17
C LEU A 369 17.25 1.70 0.41
N ASP A 370 18.37 1.97 1.07
CA ASP A 370 19.22 0.91 1.65
C ASP A 370 18.43 0.01 2.61
N LYS A 371 17.48 0.59 3.38
CA LYS A 371 16.64 -0.19 4.30
C LYS A 371 15.64 -1.13 3.63
N TYR A 372 15.39 -0.98 2.32
CA TYR A 372 14.50 -1.81 1.52
C TYR A 372 15.24 -2.86 0.68
N LYS A 373 16.56 -2.95 0.79
CA LYS A 373 17.39 -3.95 0.11
C LYS A 373 16.96 -5.37 0.50
N GLU A 374 16.95 -6.25 -0.48
CA GLU A 374 16.50 -7.64 -0.31
C GLU A 374 17.17 -8.35 0.89
N GLU A 375 18.47 -8.16 1.08
CA GLU A 375 19.22 -8.76 2.19
C GLU A 375 18.71 -8.35 3.57
N ILE A 376 18.35 -7.07 3.73
CA ILE A 376 17.82 -6.53 4.98
C ILE A 376 16.42 -7.07 5.24
N ILE A 377 15.56 -7.06 4.23
CA ILE A 377 14.20 -7.57 4.33
C ILE A 377 14.20 -9.08 4.59
N THR A 378 15.05 -9.82 3.87
CA THR A 378 15.24 -11.27 4.10
C THR A 378 15.61 -11.57 5.55
N ARG A 379 16.61 -10.86 6.10
CA ARG A 379 17.03 -11.05 7.50
C ARG A 379 15.88 -10.81 8.47
N LYS A 380 15.09 -9.77 8.26
CA LYS A 380 13.92 -9.46 9.10
C LYS A 380 12.86 -10.57 9.01
N TRP A 381 12.54 -11.04 7.81
CA TRP A 381 11.59 -12.14 7.64
C TRP A 381 12.08 -13.45 8.23
N LEU A 382 13.35 -13.80 8.02
CA LEU A 382 13.94 -14.99 8.63
C LEU A 382 13.92 -14.91 10.16
N HIS A 383 14.11 -13.72 10.76
CA HIS A 383 13.97 -13.52 12.20
C HIS A 383 12.53 -13.79 12.65
N VAL A 384 11.52 -13.30 11.92
CA VAL A 384 10.10 -13.58 12.22
C VAL A 384 9.76 -15.06 12.05
N LEU A 385 10.31 -15.73 11.02
CA LEU A 385 9.98 -17.12 10.68
C LEU A 385 10.85 -18.17 11.41
N LYS A 386 11.95 -17.79 12.07
CA LYS A 386 12.81 -18.69 12.83
C LYS A 386 12.45 -18.77 14.32
N ASN A 387 11.95 -17.71 14.90
CA ASN A 387 11.65 -17.63 16.33
C ASN A 387 10.27 -18.18 16.69
N GLY A 388 9.99 -19.43 16.30
CA GLY A 388 8.95 -20.25 16.90
C GLY A 388 9.66 -21.38 17.66
N ASN A 389 9.89 -21.19 18.97
CA ASN A 389 10.49 -22.19 19.90
C ASN A 389 11.93 -22.63 19.56
N GLU A 390 12.92 -21.77 19.80
CA GLU A 390 14.21 -22.11 20.39
C GLU A 390 14.40 -21.27 21.65
#